data_8fac42f7aa18e011b591d487d286a989
#
_entry.id   8fac42f7aa18e011b591d487d286a989
#
_cell.length_a   1.000
_cell.length_b   1.000
_cell.length_c   1.000
_cell.angle_alpha   90.00
_cell.angle_beta   90.00
_cell.angle_gamma   90.00
#
_symmetry.space_group_name_H-M   'P 1'
#
loop_
_entity.id
_entity.type
_entity.pdbx_description
1 polymer ?
#
loop_
_entity_poly.entity_id
_entity_poly.type
_entity_poly.pdbx_seq_one_letter_code
_entity_poly.pdbx_strand_id
1 'polypeptide(L)'
;LGAYSFGKAQRLLAGLPAIGPILTHGAVEEMTQTLRDQGYPLPPTIRATPDITAKTHPGALAIAPPSALGSAWSARLGPAEEAFVSGWMAVRGIRRRRALGTGFVLSDHADWPGLNDAIKATGAHRVFVTHGYTAPFRHWLETKGYDAGIVETRFGDETEPETAVTE
;
A
#
# COMPACT_ATOMS: atom_id res chain seq x y z
N LEU A 1 11.65 -0.73 4.35
CA LEU A 1 10.19 -0.74 4.47
C LEU A 1 9.56 -1.30 3.21
N GLY A 2 8.69 -2.31 3.37
CA GLY A 2 7.87 -2.86 2.29
C GLY A 2 6.57 -2.05 2.13
N ALA A 3 6.43 -1.35 0.99
CA ALA A 3 5.24 -0.62 0.61
C ALA A 3 4.96 -0.80 -0.88
N TYR A 4 3.69 -0.87 -1.28
CA TYR A 4 3.36 -0.96 -2.70
C TYR A 4 3.91 0.25 -3.46
N SER A 5 4.46 -0.01 -4.66
CA SER A 5 5.27 0.95 -5.43
C SER A 5 4.48 2.15 -5.95
N PHE A 6 3.15 2.04 -6.06
CA PHE A 6 2.28 3.16 -6.42
C PHE A 6 1.28 3.43 -5.30
N GLY A 7 1.07 4.70 -4.98
CA GLY A 7 0.16 5.20 -3.95
C GLY A 7 0.77 5.12 -2.56
N LYS A 8 0.93 3.93 -2.00
CA LYS A 8 1.35 3.72 -0.61
C LYS A 8 2.78 4.19 -0.32
N ALA A 9 3.74 3.88 -1.20
CA ALA A 9 5.12 4.33 -1.06
C ALA A 9 5.21 5.85 -1.10
N GLN A 10 4.48 6.52 -2.00
CA GLN A 10 4.48 7.98 -2.11
C GLN A 10 3.74 8.64 -0.94
N ARG A 11 2.64 8.05 -0.45
CA ARG A 11 1.98 8.52 0.76
C ARG A 11 2.91 8.40 1.99
N LEU A 12 3.67 7.32 2.07
CA LEU A 12 4.70 7.16 3.10
C LEU A 12 5.76 8.26 2.99
N LEU A 13 6.33 8.46 1.79
CA LEU A 13 7.33 9.49 1.53
C LEU A 13 6.86 10.89 1.92
N ALA A 14 5.63 11.24 1.56
CA ALA A 14 5.04 12.55 1.88
C ALA A 14 4.85 12.78 3.39
N GLY A 15 4.72 11.70 4.18
CA GLY A 15 4.54 11.76 5.64
C GLY A 15 5.82 11.58 6.45
N LEU A 16 6.97 11.30 5.81
CA LEU A 16 8.22 11.11 6.54
C LEU A 16 8.77 12.44 7.04
N PRO A 17 9.26 12.49 8.30
CA PRO A 17 10.07 13.62 8.75
C PRO A 17 11.38 13.68 7.98
N ALA A 18 12.12 14.78 8.13
CA ALA A 18 13.48 14.89 7.59
C ALA A 18 14.38 13.86 8.29
N ILE A 19 14.56 12.72 7.66
CA ILE A 19 15.45 11.64 8.08
C ILE A 19 16.59 11.51 7.07
N GLY A 20 17.61 10.74 7.40
CA GLY A 20 18.79 10.51 6.54
C GLY A 20 18.45 10.06 5.11
N PRO A 21 19.40 9.49 4.37
CA PRO A 21 19.19 9.12 2.98
C PRO A 21 18.00 8.16 2.82
N ILE A 22 17.13 8.44 1.85
CA ILE A 22 15.99 7.57 1.49
C ILE A 22 16.35 6.85 0.19
N LEU A 23 16.54 5.55 0.28
CA LEU A 23 16.77 4.66 -0.87
C LEU A 23 15.45 4.11 -1.38
N THR A 24 15.30 4.01 -2.70
CA THR A 24 14.10 3.45 -3.30
C THR A 24 14.41 2.32 -4.27
N HIS A 25 13.57 1.31 -4.28
CA HIS A 25 13.55 0.32 -5.35
C HIS A 25 13.17 0.99 -6.67
N GLY A 26 13.68 0.48 -7.81
CA GLY A 26 13.42 1.06 -9.13
C GLY A 26 11.94 1.33 -9.40
N ALA A 27 11.06 0.35 -9.12
CA ALA A 27 9.62 0.52 -9.31
C ALA A 27 9.00 1.62 -8.43
N VAL A 28 9.54 1.87 -7.24
CA VAL A 28 9.11 2.97 -6.36
C VAL A 28 9.61 4.30 -6.91
N GLU A 29 10.88 4.35 -7.34
CA GLU A 29 11.48 5.59 -7.86
C GLU A 29 10.79 6.09 -9.12
N GLU A 30 10.48 5.20 -10.06
CA GLU A 30 9.80 5.55 -11.31
C GLU A 30 8.43 6.20 -11.04
N MET A 31 7.64 5.64 -10.13
CA MET A 31 6.35 6.21 -9.75
C MET A 31 6.50 7.51 -8.96
N THR A 32 7.51 7.59 -8.10
CA THR A 32 7.83 8.79 -7.33
C THR A 32 8.24 9.95 -8.24
N GLN A 33 9.07 9.68 -9.25
CA GLN A 33 9.46 10.69 -10.22
C GLN A 33 8.27 11.18 -11.05
N THR A 34 7.42 10.28 -11.51
CA THR A 34 6.18 10.64 -12.23
C THR A 34 5.32 11.63 -11.42
N LEU A 35 5.17 11.40 -10.12
CA LEU A 35 4.41 12.31 -9.27
C LEU A 35 5.13 13.65 -9.03
N ARG A 36 6.46 13.65 -8.89
CA ARG A 36 7.23 14.90 -8.82
C ARG A 36 7.07 15.76 -10.08
N ASP A 37 7.10 15.12 -11.25
CA ASP A 37 6.92 15.79 -12.54
C ASP A 37 5.51 16.41 -12.67
N GLN A 38 4.54 15.88 -11.93
CA GLN A 38 3.20 16.44 -11.80
C GLN A 38 3.05 17.48 -10.66
N GLY A 39 4.15 17.85 -10.01
CA GLY A 39 4.19 18.90 -8.99
C GLY A 39 3.92 18.44 -7.55
N TYR A 40 3.86 17.14 -7.28
CA TYR A 40 3.71 16.66 -5.90
C TYR A 40 5.02 16.86 -5.11
N PRO A 41 5.00 17.50 -3.93
CA PRO A 41 6.18 17.80 -3.12
C PRO A 41 6.67 16.57 -2.34
N LEU A 42 7.30 15.64 -3.03
CA LEU A 42 7.90 14.44 -2.41
C LEU A 42 9.38 14.71 -2.07
N PRO A 43 9.86 14.17 -0.93
CA PRO A 43 11.26 14.35 -0.53
C PRO A 43 12.22 13.74 -1.56
N PRO A 44 13.50 14.18 -1.60
CA PRO A 44 14.50 13.58 -2.47
C PRO A 44 14.74 12.13 -2.09
N THR A 45 14.93 11.30 -3.09
CA THR A 45 15.20 9.87 -2.96
C THR A 45 16.40 9.47 -3.81
N ILE A 46 17.02 8.35 -3.50
CA ILE A 46 18.13 7.77 -4.24
C ILE A 46 17.71 6.40 -4.74
N ARG A 47 17.69 6.21 -6.05
CA ARG A 47 17.45 4.87 -6.64
C ARG A 47 18.55 3.91 -6.20
N ALA A 48 18.19 2.81 -5.55
CA ALA A 48 19.14 1.81 -5.07
C ALA A 48 19.68 0.96 -6.22
N THR A 49 20.73 1.43 -6.86
CA THR A 49 21.53 0.74 -7.88
C THR A 49 22.47 -0.31 -7.26
N PRO A 50 23.12 -1.20 -8.02
CA PRO A 50 23.99 -2.25 -7.47
C PRO A 50 25.17 -1.76 -6.61
N ASP A 51 25.65 -0.56 -6.82
CA ASP A 51 26.72 0.09 -6.06
C ASP A 51 26.25 0.69 -4.71
N ILE A 52 24.94 0.83 -4.51
CA ILE A 52 24.36 1.32 -3.26
C ILE A 52 24.29 0.19 -2.24
N THR A 53 24.94 0.38 -1.11
CA THR A 53 25.03 -0.59 -0.02
C THR A 53 24.93 0.10 1.35
N ALA A 54 24.82 -0.68 2.43
CA ALA A 54 24.86 -0.14 3.78
C ALA A 54 26.19 0.59 4.11
N LYS A 55 27.29 0.26 3.41
CA LYS A 55 28.58 0.92 3.59
C LYS A 55 28.61 2.30 2.96
N THR A 56 27.98 2.46 1.78
CA THR A 56 27.95 3.75 1.07
C THR A 56 26.87 4.67 1.62
N HIS A 57 25.80 4.12 2.19
CA HIS A 57 24.65 4.86 2.74
C HIS A 57 24.27 4.31 4.12
N PRO A 58 25.13 4.49 5.15
CA PRO A 58 24.83 4.00 6.49
C PRO A 58 23.60 4.71 7.08
N GLY A 59 22.74 3.95 7.75
CA GLY A 59 21.52 4.48 8.37
C GLY A 59 20.43 4.91 7.38
N ALA A 60 20.56 4.57 6.10
CA ALA A 60 19.54 4.89 5.11
C ALA A 60 18.22 4.13 5.36
N LEU A 61 17.10 4.79 5.07
CA LEU A 61 15.80 4.15 4.96
C LEU A 61 15.61 3.63 3.53
N ALA A 62 15.36 2.34 3.35
CA ALA A 62 15.05 1.77 2.04
C ALA A 62 13.54 1.50 1.91
N ILE A 63 12.92 1.94 0.80
CA ILE A 63 11.51 1.71 0.47
C ILE A 63 11.43 0.89 -0.81
N ALA A 64 10.70 -0.24 -0.75
CA ALA A 64 10.58 -1.19 -1.84
C ALA A 64 9.19 -1.84 -1.87
N PRO A 65 8.77 -2.45 -3.01
CA PRO A 65 7.60 -3.30 -3.03
C PRO A 65 7.74 -4.45 -2.02
N PRO A 66 6.64 -4.97 -1.45
CA PRO A 66 6.70 -6.07 -0.49
C PRO A 66 7.44 -7.32 -1.01
N SER A 67 7.35 -7.59 -2.31
CA SER A 67 8.06 -8.70 -2.96
C SER A 67 9.59 -8.56 -2.99
N ALA A 68 10.11 -7.37 -2.75
CA ALA A 68 11.55 -7.12 -2.67
C ALA A 68 12.13 -7.39 -1.27
N LEU A 69 11.29 -7.49 -0.24
CA LEU A 69 11.72 -7.88 1.10
C LEU A 69 12.16 -9.36 1.10
N GLY A 70 13.25 -9.66 1.79
CA GLY A 70 13.82 -11.02 1.83
C GLY A 70 14.39 -11.49 0.47
N SER A 71 14.45 -10.65 -0.54
CA SER A 71 15.00 -10.98 -1.87
C SER A 71 16.49 -10.63 -1.99
N ALA A 72 17.11 -11.02 -3.11
CA ALA A 72 18.47 -10.61 -3.43
C ALA A 72 18.65 -9.07 -3.49
N TRP A 73 17.57 -8.34 -3.78
CA TRP A 73 17.60 -6.87 -3.77
C TRP A 73 17.80 -6.33 -2.34
N SER A 74 17.03 -6.79 -1.36
CA SER A 74 17.19 -6.35 0.04
C SER A 74 18.49 -6.87 0.65
N ALA A 75 18.86 -8.12 0.40
CA ALA A 75 20.11 -8.69 0.89
C ALA A 75 21.35 -7.89 0.49
N ARG A 76 21.34 -7.30 -0.70
CA ARG A 76 22.43 -6.46 -1.21
C ARG A 76 22.63 -5.18 -0.38
N LEU A 77 21.60 -4.64 0.23
CA LEU A 77 21.66 -3.47 1.08
C LEU A 77 22.33 -3.75 2.44
N GLY A 78 22.57 -5.03 2.76
CA GLY A 78 23.17 -5.46 4.01
C GLY A 78 22.15 -5.71 5.13
N PRO A 79 22.61 -5.99 6.34
CA PRO A 79 21.73 -6.23 7.49
C PRO A 79 20.84 -5.01 7.75
N ALA A 80 19.54 -5.24 7.85
CA ALA A 80 18.54 -4.21 8.08
C ALA A 80 17.33 -4.77 8.82
N GLU A 81 16.68 -3.92 9.60
CA GLU A 81 15.34 -4.22 10.13
C GLU A 81 14.32 -4.10 9.00
N GLU A 82 13.61 -5.18 8.75
CA GLU A 82 12.54 -5.19 7.75
C GLU A 82 11.19 -4.92 8.41
N ALA A 83 10.41 -4.04 7.79
CA ALA A 83 9.06 -3.73 8.23
C ALA A 83 8.11 -3.59 7.05
N PHE A 84 6.84 -3.92 7.26
CA PHE A 84 5.79 -3.83 6.26
C PHE A 84 4.82 -2.68 6.56
N VAL A 85 4.48 -1.93 5.52
CA VAL A 85 3.56 -0.79 5.60
C VAL A 85 2.26 -1.13 4.89
N SER A 86 1.18 -1.29 5.66
CA SER A 86 -0.13 -1.65 5.10
C SER A 86 -1.25 -1.33 6.10
N GLY A 87 -2.45 -1.02 5.60
CA GLY A 87 -3.66 -0.95 6.42
C GLY A 87 -3.95 -2.26 7.17
N TRP A 88 -3.59 -3.40 6.59
CA TRP A 88 -3.74 -4.71 7.20
C TRP A 88 -2.91 -4.90 8.49
N MET A 89 -1.93 -4.06 8.72
CA MET A 89 -1.14 -4.11 9.96
C MET A 89 -1.95 -3.72 11.20
N ALA A 90 -3.14 -3.14 11.04
CA ALA A 90 -4.10 -2.94 12.12
C ALA A 90 -4.69 -4.27 12.63
N VAL A 91 -4.71 -5.33 11.81
CA VAL A 91 -5.33 -6.62 12.12
C VAL A 91 -4.30 -7.59 12.69
N ARG A 92 -4.40 -7.90 13.99
CA ARG A 92 -3.44 -8.75 14.71
C ARG A 92 -3.21 -10.13 14.05
N GLY A 93 -4.26 -10.77 13.56
CA GLY A 93 -4.19 -12.09 12.91
C GLY A 93 -3.31 -12.07 11.64
N ILE A 94 -3.37 -11.01 10.86
CA ILE A 94 -2.60 -10.87 9.62
C ILE A 94 -1.12 -10.62 9.92
N ARG A 95 -0.82 -9.80 10.92
CA ARG A 95 0.56 -9.58 11.38
C ARG A 95 1.26 -10.88 11.78
N ARG A 96 0.56 -11.75 12.52
CA ARG A 96 1.11 -13.06 12.94
C ARG A 96 1.35 -13.99 11.75
N ARG A 97 0.41 -14.10 10.82
CA ARG A 97 0.51 -15.01 9.67
C ARG A 97 1.65 -14.67 8.73
N ARG A 98 1.97 -13.39 8.56
CA ARG A 98 3.05 -12.95 7.67
C ARG A 98 4.44 -12.97 8.29
N ALA A 99 4.58 -13.44 9.55
CA ALA A 99 5.84 -13.49 10.29
C ALA A 99 6.67 -12.18 10.26
N LEU A 100 5.99 -11.05 10.10
CA LEU A 100 6.63 -9.74 10.03
C LEU A 100 6.90 -9.25 11.45
N GLY A 101 8.16 -9.06 11.79
CA GLY A 101 8.58 -8.56 13.09
C GLY A 101 7.97 -7.20 13.40
N THR A 102 8.03 -6.27 12.43
CA THR A 102 7.53 -4.90 12.58
C THR A 102 6.58 -4.54 11.43
N GLY A 103 5.48 -3.86 11.76
CA GLY A 103 4.51 -3.39 10.77
C GLY A 103 3.93 -2.05 11.15
N PHE A 104 3.80 -1.17 10.16
CA PHE A 104 3.21 0.15 10.31
C PHE A 104 1.84 0.20 9.64
N VAL A 105 0.86 0.76 10.36
CA VAL A 105 -0.50 0.93 9.83
C VAL A 105 -0.54 2.17 8.95
N LEU A 106 -0.61 1.97 7.65
CA LEU A 106 -0.83 3.03 6.68
C LEU A 106 -1.63 2.47 5.50
N SER A 107 -2.72 3.13 5.13
CA SER A 107 -3.52 2.81 3.96
C SER A 107 -3.60 3.99 3.01
N ASP A 108 -3.54 3.73 1.72
CA ASP A 108 -3.81 4.65 0.62
C ASP A 108 -5.25 4.50 0.08
N HIS A 109 -6.01 3.57 0.64
CA HIS A 109 -7.43 3.40 0.35
C HIS A 109 -8.27 4.38 1.19
N ALA A 110 -9.40 4.79 0.64
CA ALA A 110 -10.40 5.48 1.42
C ALA A 110 -10.94 4.58 2.53
N ASP A 111 -11.18 5.15 3.70
CA ASP A 111 -11.89 4.49 4.77
C ASP A 111 -13.41 4.53 4.54
N TRP A 112 -14.17 3.92 5.44
CA TRP A 112 -15.64 3.88 5.34
C TRP A 112 -16.29 5.27 5.25
N PRO A 113 -15.96 6.26 6.08
CA PRO A 113 -16.45 7.62 5.92
C PRO A 113 -16.07 8.22 4.56
N GLY A 114 -14.80 8.11 4.16
CA GLY A 114 -14.29 8.65 2.91
C GLY A 114 -14.98 8.07 1.67
N LEU A 115 -15.30 6.76 1.65
CA LEU A 115 -16.08 6.15 0.57
C LEU A 115 -17.49 6.73 0.48
N ASN A 116 -18.16 6.87 1.62
CA ASN A 116 -19.51 7.45 1.65
C ASN A 116 -19.52 8.93 1.26
N ASP A 117 -18.53 9.70 1.70
CA ASP A 117 -18.41 11.11 1.35
C ASP A 117 -18.09 11.30 -0.13
N ALA A 118 -17.24 10.45 -0.72
CA ALA A 118 -16.98 10.44 -2.15
C ALA A 118 -18.25 10.19 -2.96
N ILE A 119 -19.06 9.19 -2.59
CA ILE A 119 -20.33 8.88 -3.26
C ILE A 119 -21.29 10.07 -3.16
N LYS A 120 -21.46 10.66 -1.98
CA LYS A 120 -22.30 11.85 -1.80
C LYS A 120 -21.84 13.01 -2.67
N ALA A 121 -20.53 13.25 -2.72
CA ALA A 121 -19.94 14.35 -3.49
C ALA A 121 -20.19 14.23 -4.99
N THR A 122 -20.35 13.00 -5.52
CA THR A 122 -20.68 12.80 -6.94
C THR A 122 -22.12 13.20 -7.30
N GLY A 123 -23.05 13.22 -6.35
CA GLY A 123 -24.48 13.39 -6.59
C GLY A 123 -25.13 12.23 -7.36
N ALA A 124 -24.46 11.10 -7.52
CA ALA A 124 -24.95 9.96 -8.28
C ALA A 124 -26.14 9.29 -7.59
N HIS A 125 -27.18 8.94 -8.35
CA HIS A 125 -28.30 8.12 -7.86
C HIS A 125 -28.00 6.62 -7.96
N ARG A 126 -27.18 6.22 -8.93
CA ARG A 126 -26.78 4.85 -9.18
C ARG A 126 -25.32 4.65 -8.86
N VAL A 127 -25.01 3.61 -8.05
CA VAL A 127 -23.65 3.30 -7.58
C VAL A 127 -23.35 1.82 -7.83
N PHE A 128 -22.25 1.55 -8.52
CA PHE A 128 -21.78 0.18 -8.72
C PHE A 128 -20.58 -0.08 -7.84
N VAL A 129 -20.64 -1.19 -7.10
CA VAL A 129 -19.56 -1.63 -6.22
C VAL A 129 -18.76 -2.72 -6.94
N THR A 130 -17.45 -2.61 -6.87
CA THR A 130 -16.51 -3.59 -7.39
C THR A 130 -15.38 -3.77 -6.40
N HIS A 131 -14.81 -4.96 -6.33
CA HIS A 131 -13.68 -5.30 -5.47
C HIS A 131 -13.95 -5.21 -3.96
N GLY A 132 -13.41 -6.14 -3.18
CA GLY A 132 -13.57 -6.21 -1.72
C GLY A 132 -14.94 -6.73 -1.27
N TYR A 133 -15.45 -6.22 -0.17
CA TYR A 133 -16.74 -6.65 0.41
C TYR A 133 -17.94 -6.03 -0.33
N THR A 134 -18.13 -6.43 -1.58
CA THR A 134 -19.12 -5.83 -2.47
C THR A 134 -20.55 -6.00 -1.97
N ALA A 135 -20.97 -7.20 -1.56
CA ALA A 135 -22.35 -7.47 -1.16
C ALA A 135 -22.78 -6.69 0.09
N PRO A 136 -22.01 -6.64 1.19
CA PRO A 136 -22.35 -5.79 2.34
C PRO A 136 -22.40 -4.30 2.00
N PHE A 137 -21.49 -3.81 1.15
CA PHE A 137 -21.47 -2.40 0.80
C PHE A 137 -22.64 -2.02 -0.13
N ARG A 138 -22.97 -2.88 -1.11
CA ARG A 138 -24.18 -2.71 -1.91
C ARG A 138 -25.41 -2.60 -1.03
N HIS A 139 -25.60 -3.57 -0.11
CA HIS A 139 -26.75 -3.55 0.80
C HIS A 139 -26.82 -2.26 1.63
N TRP A 140 -25.69 -1.79 2.15
CA TRP A 140 -25.63 -0.50 2.84
C TRP A 140 -26.10 0.65 1.96
N LEU A 141 -25.63 0.73 0.71
CA LEU A 141 -26.03 1.79 -0.22
C LEU A 141 -27.54 1.74 -0.52
N GLU A 142 -28.12 0.56 -0.68
CA GLU A 142 -29.57 0.36 -0.85
C GLU A 142 -30.35 0.92 0.36
N THR A 143 -29.86 0.67 1.60
CA THR A 143 -30.49 1.24 2.81
C THR A 143 -30.40 2.76 2.87
N LYS A 144 -29.48 3.38 2.12
CA LYS A 144 -29.31 4.82 1.99
C LYS A 144 -30.08 5.43 0.82
N GLY A 145 -30.82 4.61 0.08
CA GLY A 145 -31.66 5.04 -1.04
C GLY A 145 -30.97 5.11 -2.40
N TYR A 146 -29.76 4.56 -2.51
CA TYR A 146 -29.07 4.45 -3.80
C TYR A 146 -29.59 3.23 -4.60
N ASP A 147 -29.65 3.37 -5.92
CA ASP A 147 -29.77 2.22 -6.85
C ASP A 147 -28.37 1.58 -6.94
N ALA A 148 -28.14 0.51 -6.17
CA ALA A 148 -26.82 -0.06 -6.02
C ALA A 148 -26.68 -1.42 -6.69
N GLY A 149 -25.64 -1.59 -7.52
CA GLY A 149 -25.30 -2.83 -8.21
C GLY A 149 -23.88 -3.31 -7.89
N ILE A 150 -23.57 -4.54 -8.31
CA ILE A 150 -22.21 -5.08 -8.28
C ILE A 150 -21.74 -5.22 -9.73
N VAL A 151 -20.49 -4.79 -10.00
CA VAL A 151 -19.81 -5.08 -11.25
C VAL A 151 -18.84 -6.22 -11.02
N GLU A 152 -19.07 -7.33 -11.72
CA GLU A 152 -18.10 -8.42 -11.76
C GLU A 152 -16.94 -8.03 -12.66
N THR A 153 -15.71 -8.15 -12.14
CA THR A 153 -14.51 -7.92 -12.92
C THR A 153 -13.96 -9.24 -13.45
N ARG A 154 -13.29 -9.21 -14.60
CA ARG A 154 -12.64 -10.41 -15.18
C ARG A 154 -11.48 -10.95 -14.33
N PHE A 155 -10.94 -10.11 -13.49
CA PHE A 155 -10.00 -10.51 -12.46
C PHE A 155 -10.86 -10.83 -11.24
N GLY A 156 -11.04 -12.13 -10.97
CA GLY A 156 -11.84 -12.61 -9.85
C GLY A 156 -11.50 -11.87 -8.57
N ASP A 157 -12.42 -11.87 -7.64
CA ASP A 157 -12.20 -11.34 -6.31
C ASP A 157 -10.82 -11.79 -5.82
N GLU A 158 -9.96 -10.83 -5.48
CA GLU A 158 -8.85 -11.09 -4.59
C GLU A 158 -9.43 -11.43 -3.20
N THR A 159 -10.27 -12.44 -3.16
CA THR A 159 -10.58 -13.14 -1.93
C THR A 159 -9.23 -13.65 -1.43
N GLU A 160 -8.81 -13.15 -0.28
CA GLU A 160 -7.71 -13.80 0.44
C GLU A 160 -7.90 -15.31 0.36
N PRO A 161 -6.85 -16.11 0.11
CA PRO A 161 -7.00 -17.54 0.04
C PRO A 161 -7.69 -17.98 1.34
N GLU A 162 -8.89 -18.50 1.18
CA GLU A 162 -9.67 -19.10 2.24
C GLU A 162 -8.77 -20.13 2.91
N THR A 163 -8.34 -19.86 4.12
CA THR A 163 -7.59 -20.83 4.90
C THR A 163 -8.51 -22.01 5.07
N ALA A 164 -8.26 -23.08 4.33
CA ALA A 164 -8.81 -24.40 4.63
C ALA A 164 -8.50 -24.66 6.11
N VAL A 165 -9.54 -24.55 6.93
CA VAL A 165 -9.56 -25.08 8.28
C VAL A 165 -9.70 -26.58 8.07
N THR A 166 -8.57 -27.28 8.04
CA THR A 166 -8.56 -28.73 8.21
C THR A 166 -8.71 -28.97 9.69
N GLU A 167 -9.78 -29.67 10.05
CA GLU A 167 -10.04 -30.28 11.35
C GLU A 167 -8.89 -31.17 11.81
#